data_6ed6b1904d5206c1f70e59502699afdd
#
_entry.id   6ed6b1904d5206c1f70e59502699afdd
#
_cell.length_a   1.000
_cell.length_b   1.000
_cell.length_c   1.000
_cell.angle_alpha   90.00
_cell.angle_beta   90.00
_cell.angle_gamma   90.00
#
_symmetry.space_group_name_H-M   'P 1'
#
loop_
_entity.id
_entity.type
_entity.pdbx_description
1 polymer ?
#
loop_
_entity_poly.entity_id
_entity_poly.type
_entity_poly.pdbx_seq_one_letter_code
_entity_poly.pdbx_strand_id
1 'polypeptide(L)'
;MFDQFFARPCAVIHHKAAPYAAERERFLEHCIQQGYTRDWIKKVAATLLVAAYELHTHGGLRASPEEIEAAADRVQQLRSDLHRPGDAQEYRESFVRITTQWLAFVGCLQVPAVQPRPFSGLIDDFAQWMAQERGLSPKTIQNRSWHVERFVSWLDEHSHHVSDLTIRDIDQFFEALHAKGLSRVTIKIYANGVRAFLRHAERRAWCPTGLADLLSGPRIYRHHGLPLGPSWDDVRKLIESTASEEPADIRDRAIIMLFAVYGLRAGEVAKLGLEDIDWEHDQLTVPRSKQRRSQVYPLVPSVGQAIIRYLKEIRPPCSLPNVFLKVLAPIGPMTSGSLYLLVAKRLKRLGIEARRYGPHALRHACAGRLLAQGLSLKEIGDHLGHHSLDSTRVYAKVDLQGLREVAAFDLGDVL
;
A
#
# COMPACT_ATOMS: atom_id res chain seq x y z
N MET A 1 17.51 16.66 27.75
CA MET A 1 16.78 15.51 27.13
C MET A 1 17.35 14.16 27.51
N PHE A 2 18.66 13.88 27.35
CA PHE A 2 19.25 12.58 27.68
C PHE A 2 19.00 12.15 29.14
N ASP A 3 18.92 13.10 30.10
CA ASP A 3 18.58 12.85 31.50
C ASP A 3 17.23 12.13 31.69
N GLN A 4 16.30 12.26 30.75
CA GLN A 4 14.98 11.61 30.83
C GLN A 4 15.03 10.11 30.49
N PHE A 5 16.03 9.70 29.73
CA PHE A 5 16.15 8.33 29.22
C PHE A 5 17.19 7.50 29.90
N PHE A 6 18.27 8.10 30.43
CA PHE A 6 19.38 7.41 31.05
C PHE A 6 19.45 7.72 32.55
N ALA A 7 19.36 6.67 33.39
CA ALA A 7 19.41 6.82 34.82
C ALA A 7 20.84 7.01 35.36
N ARG A 8 21.87 6.58 34.58
CA ARG A 8 23.27 6.67 35.00
C ARG A 8 23.85 8.02 34.58
N PRO A 9 24.36 8.86 35.53
CA PRO A 9 24.96 10.17 35.20
C PRO A 9 26.08 10.09 34.15
N CYS A 10 26.94 9.05 34.25
CA CYS A 10 28.01 8.84 33.27
C CYS A 10 27.49 8.64 31.81
N ALA A 11 26.37 7.96 31.63
CA ALA A 11 25.78 7.79 30.31
C ALA A 11 25.26 9.13 29.77
N VAL A 12 24.62 9.95 30.59
CA VAL A 12 24.15 11.28 30.24
C VAL A 12 25.31 12.18 29.82
N ILE A 13 26.39 12.22 30.64
CA ILE A 13 27.60 13.01 30.34
C ILE A 13 28.19 12.54 28.98
N HIS A 14 28.31 11.23 28.77
CA HIS A 14 28.83 10.66 27.52
C HIS A 14 28.00 11.07 26.32
N HIS A 15 26.66 11.01 26.39
CA HIS A 15 25.78 11.45 25.30
C HIS A 15 25.88 12.96 25.02
N LYS A 16 26.03 13.78 26.08
CA LYS A 16 26.18 15.26 25.93
C LYS A 16 27.53 15.67 25.36
N ALA A 17 28.59 14.96 25.72
CA ALA A 17 29.96 15.24 25.28
C ALA A 17 30.26 14.70 23.85
N ALA A 18 29.49 13.76 23.35
CA ALA A 18 29.72 13.12 22.07
C ALA A 18 29.36 14.07 20.89
N PRO A 19 29.96 13.85 19.69
CA PRO A 19 29.71 14.68 18.51
C PRO A 19 28.22 14.84 18.18
N TYR A 20 27.85 15.97 17.63
CA TYR A 20 26.50 16.29 17.13
C TYR A 20 25.40 16.11 18.19
N ALA A 21 25.65 16.49 19.45
CA ALA A 21 24.71 16.31 20.55
C ALA A 21 23.37 17.01 20.29
N ALA A 22 23.40 18.25 19.78
CA ALA A 22 22.19 19.02 19.50
C ALA A 22 21.33 18.40 18.38
N GLU A 23 21.95 17.93 17.31
CA GLU A 23 21.26 17.26 16.18
C GLU A 23 20.65 15.95 16.60
N ARG A 24 21.33 15.18 17.47
CA ARG A 24 20.83 13.93 18.05
C ARG A 24 19.65 14.19 18.99
N GLU A 25 19.72 15.20 19.84
CA GLU A 25 18.60 15.60 20.72
C GLU A 25 17.36 15.99 19.91
N ARG A 26 17.50 16.84 18.91
CA ARG A 26 16.39 17.25 18.02
C ARG A 26 15.72 16.04 17.35
N PHE A 27 16.50 15.08 16.88
CA PHE A 27 15.95 13.88 16.26
C PHE A 27 15.22 12.98 17.26
N LEU A 28 15.76 12.82 18.48
CA LEU A 28 15.10 12.06 19.55
C LEU A 28 13.81 12.74 20.01
N GLU A 29 13.75 14.06 20.08
CA GLU A 29 12.52 14.83 20.34
C GLU A 29 11.48 14.58 19.25
N HIS A 30 11.90 14.60 17.99
CA HIS A 30 11.03 14.23 16.87
C HIS A 30 10.49 12.80 17.03
N CYS A 31 11.31 11.83 17.43
CA CYS A 31 10.87 10.47 17.68
C CYS A 31 9.83 10.39 18.81
N ILE A 32 9.98 11.18 19.89
CA ILE A 32 8.97 11.27 20.96
C ILE A 32 7.64 11.78 20.41
N GLN A 33 7.68 12.85 19.63
CA GLN A 33 6.48 13.44 19.00
C GLN A 33 5.79 12.45 18.04
N GLN A 34 6.56 11.56 17.40
CA GLN A 34 6.02 10.48 16.57
C GLN A 34 5.46 9.29 17.37
N GLY A 35 5.50 9.32 18.69
CA GLY A 35 4.93 8.32 19.58
C GLY A 35 5.79 7.05 19.76
N TYR A 36 7.10 7.10 19.52
CA TYR A 36 7.97 5.96 19.75
C TYR A 36 8.11 5.66 21.26
N THR A 37 8.22 4.36 21.58
CA THR A 37 8.35 3.91 22.98
C THR A 37 9.69 4.34 23.58
N ARG A 38 9.71 4.48 24.92
CA ARG A 38 10.92 4.87 25.66
C ARG A 38 12.10 3.93 25.38
N ASP A 39 11.85 2.63 25.28
CA ASP A 39 12.93 1.64 25.05
C ASP A 39 13.46 1.73 23.62
N TRP A 40 12.58 1.98 22.64
CA TRP A 40 13.01 2.22 21.27
C TRP A 40 13.88 3.51 21.18
N ILE A 41 13.48 4.59 21.85
CA ILE A 41 14.24 5.84 21.88
C ILE A 41 15.62 5.63 22.51
N LYS A 42 15.74 4.82 23.57
CA LYS A 42 17.04 4.44 24.14
C LYS A 42 17.90 3.68 23.12
N LYS A 43 17.32 2.73 22.38
CA LYS A 43 18.01 2.00 21.31
C LYS A 43 18.50 2.96 20.22
N VAL A 44 17.66 3.89 19.80
CA VAL A 44 18.02 4.92 18.82
C VAL A 44 19.14 5.81 19.36
N ALA A 45 19.03 6.33 20.58
CA ALA A 45 20.06 7.17 21.19
C ALA A 45 21.43 6.47 21.24
N ALA A 46 21.46 5.20 21.61
CA ALA A 46 22.69 4.39 21.63
C ALA A 46 23.25 4.19 20.21
N THR A 47 22.40 3.92 19.22
CA THR A 47 22.82 3.78 17.82
C THR A 47 23.37 5.09 17.27
N LEU A 48 22.68 6.20 17.53
CA LEU A 48 23.12 7.54 17.10
C LEU A 48 24.45 7.97 17.76
N LEU A 49 24.71 7.50 18.97
CA LEU A 49 25.99 7.77 19.63
C LEU A 49 27.14 7.13 18.84
N VAL A 50 26.99 5.87 18.46
CA VAL A 50 27.98 5.14 17.66
C VAL A 50 28.10 5.79 16.27
N ALA A 51 27.00 6.09 15.62
CA ALA A 51 26.98 6.74 14.31
C ALA A 51 27.66 8.12 14.34
N ALA A 52 27.45 8.89 15.41
CA ALA A 52 28.06 10.20 15.58
C ALA A 52 29.59 10.13 15.64
N TYR A 53 30.14 9.16 16.37
CA TYR A 53 31.60 8.96 16.42
C TYR A 53 32.13 8.46 15.09
N GLU A 54 31.50 7.49 14.44
CA GLU A 54 31.91 6.96 13.13
C GLU A 54 31.94 8.06 12.06
N LEU A 55 30.85 8.84 11.97
CA LEU A 55 30.77 9.92 10.99
C LEU A 55 31.76 11.07 11.31
N HIS A 56 31.95 11.40 12.60
CA HIS A 56 32.89 12.44 13.01
C HIS A 56 34.34 12.07 12.67
N THR A 57 34.69 10.78 12.80
CA THR A 57 36.04 10.28 12.53
C THR A 57 36.34 10.20 11.02
N HIS A 58 35.33 9.94 10.21
CA HIS A 58 35.51 9.57 8.78
C HIS A 58 34.97 10.58 7.75
N GLY A 59 34.57 11.78 8.11
CA GLY A 59 34.17 12.76 7.10
C GLY A 59 33.19 13.84 7.55
N GLY A 60 32.65 13.74 8.76
CA GLY A 60 31.71 14.73 9.29
C GLY A 60 30.24 14.27 9.20
N LEU A 61 29.32 15.19 9.53
CA LEU A 61 27.89 14.86 9.66
C LEU A 61 27.21 14.61 8.29
N ARG A 62 27.75 15.16 7.21
CA ARG A 62 27.21 14.92 5.86
C ARG A 62 27.74 13.61 5.31
N ALA A 63 26.83 12.69 4.97
CA ALA A 63 27.22 11.38 4.44
C ALA A 63 26.25 10.88 3.35
N SER A 64 26.81 10.16 2.38
CA SER A 64 26.04 9.45 1.35
C SER A 64 25.50 8.10 1.90
N PRO A 65 24.51 7.48 1.24
CA PRO A 65 24.08 6.12 1.59
C PRO A 65 25.24 5.11 1.62
N GLU A 66 26.17 5.20 0.68
CA GLU A 66 27.34 4.31 0.58
C GLU A 66 28.27 4.49 1.79
N GLU A 67 28.49 5.71 2.24
CA GLU A 67 29.30 6.01 3.43
C GLU A 67 28.64 5.52 4.73
N ILE A 68 27.30 5.58 4.80
CA ILE A 68 26.54 5.00 5.92
C ILE A 68 26.67 3.49 5.94
N GLU A 69 26.57 2.82 4.79
CA GLU A 69 26.78 1.37 4.67
C GLU A 69 28.19 0.98 5.09
N ALA A 70 29.20 1.69 4.61
CA ALA A 70 30.60 1.46 5.00
C ALA A 70 30.83 1.67 6.50
N ALA A 71 30.20 2.65 7.13
CA ALA A 71 30.23 2.86 8.57
C ALA A 71 29.55 1.68 9.31
N ALA A 72 28.42 1.20 8.79
CA ALA A 72 27.73 0.05 9.37
C ALA A 72 28.60 -1.22 9.34
N ASP A 73 29.34 -1.46 8.24
CA ASP A 73 30.24 -2.60 8.10
C ASP A 73 31.38 -2.55 9.12
N ARG A 74 32.01 -1.38 9.30
CA ARG A 74 33.05 -1.18 10.34
C ARG A 74 32.52 -1.44 11.74
N VAL A 75 31.33 -0.92 12.08
CA VAL A 75 30.70 -1.12 13.39
C VAL A 75 30.33 -2.60 13.58
N GLN A 76 29.86 -3.29 12.56
CA GLN A 76 29.56 -4.71 12.61
C GLN A 76 30.82 -5.53 12.91
N GLN A 77 31.94 -5.24 12.24
CA GLN A 77 33.23 -5.92 12.47
C GLN A 77 33.70 -5.71 13.93
N LEU A 78 33.69 -4.46 14.40
CA LEU A 78 34.07 -4.13 15.78
C LEU A 78 33.21 -4.87 16.83
N ARG A 79 31.91 -5.03 16.57
CA ARG A 79 31.02 -5.77 17.47
C ARG A 79 31.32 -7.26 17.48
N SER A 80 31.66 -7.84 16.33
CA SER A 80 32.07 -9.24 16.19
C SER A 80 33.37 -9.50 16.95
N ASP A 81 34.35 -8.63 16.81
CA ASP A 81 35.66 -8.72 17.49
C ASP A 81 35.50 -8.62 19.01
N LEU A 82 34.55 -7.82 19.51
CA LEU A 82 34.24 -7.66 20.90
C LEU A 82 33.27 -8.71 21.48
N HIS A 83 32.91 -9.74 20.71
CA HIS A 83 31.98 -10.82 21.08
C HIS A 83 30.68 -10.28 21.72
N ARG A 84 30.14 -9.17 21.23
CA ARG A 84 28.90 -8.58 21.76
C ARG A 84 27.69 -9.42 21.40
N PRO A 85 26.78 -9.72 22.35
CA PRO A 85 25.58 -10.50 22.07
C PRO A 85 24.62 -9.78 21.13
N GLY A 86 23.92 -10.54 20.32
CA GLY A 86 22.89 -10.09 19.38
C GLY A 86 23.23 -10.45 17.93
N ASP A 87 22.19 -10.46 17.08
CA ASP A 87 22.37 -10.67 15.66
C ASP A 87 23.10 -9.46 15.05
N ALA A 88 24.32 -9.69 14.57
CA ALA A 88 25.16 -8.66 13.95
C ALA A 88 24.51 -8.07 12.71
N GLN A 89 23.79 -8.90 11.94
CA GLN A 89 23.08 -8.46 10.74
C GLN A 89 21.87 -7.57 11.09
N GLU A 90 21.07 -7.94 12.09
CA GLU A 90 19.95 -7.12 12.56
C GLU A 90 20.43 -5.76 13.07
N TYR A 91 21.56 -5.76 13.78
CA TYR A 91 22.16 -4.51 14.26
C TYR A 91 22.62 -3.62 13.11
N ARG A 92 23.30 -4.18 12.10
CA ARG A 92 23.75 -3.47 10.90
C ARG A 92 22.57 -2.79 10.17
N GLU A 93 21.53 -3.56 9.90
CA GLU A 93 20.32 -3.04 9.24
C GLU A 93 19.65 -1.91 10.07
N SER A 94 19.60 -2.09 11.38
CA SER A 94 19.08 -1.08 12.30
C SER A 94 19.93 0.18 12.31
N PHE A 95 21.27 0.03 12.27
CA PHE A 95 22.22 1.13 12.21
C PHE A 95 22.04 1.95 10.94
N VAL A 96 22.06 1.30 9.77
CA VAL A 96 21.85 1.97 8.47
C VAL A 96 20.54 2.73 8.47
N ARG A 97 19.44 2.07 8.84
CA ARG A 97 18.12 2.67 8.86
C ARG A 97 18.01 3.89 9.77
N ILE A 98 18.49 3.79 11.01
CA ILE A 98 18.42 4.86 12.01
C ILE A 98 19.31 6.03 11.60
N THR A 99 20.53 5.77 11.14
CA THR A 99 21.49 6.80 10.72
C THR A 99 20.97 7.55 9.49
N THR A 100 20.44 6.83 8.48
CA THR A 100 19.82 7.43 7.30
C THR A 100 18.63 8.33 7.67
N GLN A 101 17.74 7.87 8.57
CA GLN A 101 16.61 8.68 9.04
C GLN A 101 17.08 9.93 9.80
N TRP A 102 18.09 9.81 10.64
CA TRP A 102 18.65 10.94 11.36
C TRP A 102 19.27 11.97 10.40
N LEU A 103 20.14 11.53 9.49
CA LEU A 103 20.80 12.44 8.54
C LEU A 103 19.79 13.09 7.59
N ALA A 104 18.76 12.38 7.15
CA ALA A 104 17.66 12.95 6.37
C ALA A 104 16.89 14.02 7.17
N PHE A 105 16.62 13.77 8.45
CA PHE A 105 15.92 14.71 9.34
C PHE A 105 16.72 16.00 9.55
N VAL A 106 18.04 15.91 9.74
CA VAL A 106 18.89 17.10 9.91
C VAL A 106 19.34 17.75 8.61
N GLY A 107 18.94 17.20 7.44
CA GLY A 107 19.30 17.74 6.11
C GLY A 107 20.76 17.48 5.72
N CYS A 108 21.39 16.48 6.31
CA CYS A 108 22.79 16.12 6.08
C CYS A 108 22.98 14.83 5.26
N LEU A 109 21.90 14.16 4.86
CA LEU A 109 21.98 13.01 3.96
C LEU A 109 22.32 13.49 2.54
N GLN A 110 23.47 13.09 2.04
CA GLN A 110 23.88 13.34 0.66
C GLN A 110 23.26 12.28 -0.25
N VAL A 111 22.11 12.59 -0.81
CA VAL A 111 21.54 11.73 -1.84
C VAL A 111 22.33 11.97 -3.13
N PRO A 112 22.95 10.94 -3.74
CA PRO A 112 23.58 11.09 -5.05
C PRO A 112 22.59 11.72 -6.02
N ALA A 113 23.03 12.75 -6.75
CA ALA A 113 22.20 13.32 -7.79
C ALA A 113 21.85 12.17 -8.75
N VAL A 114 20.58 11.78 -8.75
CA VAL A 114 20.09 10.80 -9.72
C VAL A 114 20.34 11.42 -11.09
N GLN A 115 21.32 10.89 -11.83
CA GLN A 115 21.52 11.34 -13.20
C GLN A 115 20.20 11.16 -13.94
N PRO A 116 19.65 12.22 -14.55
CA PRO A 116 18.43 12.11 -15.29
C PRO A 116 18.60 11.00 -16.34
N ARG A 117 17.75 9.99 -16.30
CA ARG A 117 17.75 8.94 -17.31
C ARG A 117 17.55 9.59 -18.68
N PRO A 118 18.16 9.09 -19.74
CA PRO A 118 18.13 9.71 -21.08
C PRO A 118 16.72 10.07 -21.58
N PHE A 119 15.69 9.38 -21.07
CA PHE A 119 14.29 9.52 -21.46
C PHE A 119 13.39 10.15 -20.38
N SER A 120 13.95 10.66 -19.28
CA SER A 120 13.15 11.26 -18.19
C SER A 120 12.23 12.37 -18.71
N GLY A 121 12.73 13.23 -19.62
CA GLY A 121 11.93 14.28 -20.23
C GLY A 121 10.70 13.79 -20.99
N LEU A 122 10.77 12.63 -21.67
CA LEU A 122 9.63 12.03 -22.36
C LEU A 122 8.57 11.57 -21.38
N ILE A 123 8.99 11.00 -20.23
CA ILE A 123 8.09 10.50 -19.20
C ILE A 123 7.44 11.64 -18.44
N ASP A 124 8.19 12.70 -18.15
CA ASP A 124 7.69 13.89 -17.46
C ASP A 124 6.65 14.63 -18.31
N ASP A 125 6.91 14.84 -19.61
CA ASP A 125 5.96 15.45 -20.53
C ASP A 125 4.69 14.60 -20.67
N PHE A 126 4.85 13.28 -20.78
CA PHE A 126 3.72 12.35 -20.79
C PHE A 126 2.89 12.39 -19.50
N ALA A 127 3.56 12.47 -18.34
CA ALA A 127 2.90 12.59 -17.04
C ALA A 127 2.13 13.91 -16.93
N GLN A 128 2.73 15.01 -17.37
CA GLN A 128 2.10 16.33 -17.41
C GLN A 128 0.86 16.34 -18.34
N TRP A 129 0.97 15.77 -19.53
CA TRP A 129 -0.16 15.60 -20.45
C TRP A 129 -1.30 14.79 -19.81
N MET A 130 -0.99 13.67 -19.16
CA MET A 130 -2.00 12.88 -18.45
C MET A 130 -2.71 13.65 -17.35
N ALA A 131 -2.00 14.53 -16.66
CA ALA A 131 -2.55 15.37 -15.59
C ALA A 131 -3.44 16.48 -16.15
N GLN A 132 -2.93 17.24 -17.11
CA GLN A 132 -3.55 18.48 -17.58
C GLN A 132 -4.67 18.22 -18.59
N GLU A 133 -4.42 17.38 -19.62
CA GLU A 133 -5.38 17.19 -20.70
C GLU A 133 -6.34 16.02 -20.45
N ARG A 134 -5.92 14.99 -19.70
CA ARG A 134 -6.74 13.81 -19.44
C ARG A 134 -7.36 13.80 -18.03
N GLY A 135 -6.97 14.70 -17.15
CA GLY A 135 -7.49 14.80 -15.78
C GLY A 135 -7.36 13.51 -14.97
N LEU A 136 -6.29 12.72 -15.21
CA LEU A 136 -6.12 11.44 -14.56
C LEU A 136 -5.65 11.60 -13.11
N SER A 137 -6.03 10.65 -12.25
CA SER A 137 -5.59 10.69 -10.85
C SER A 137 -4.07 10.49 -10.74
N PRO A 138 -3.40 11.12 -9.71
CA PRO A 138 -1.96 10.98 -9.50
C PRO A 138 -1.49 9.52 -9.47
N LYS A 139 -2.28 8.62 -8.86
CA LYS A 139 -1.96 7.19 -8.82
C LYS A 139 -2.02 6.52 -10.19
N THR A 140 -2.96 6.92 -11.03
CA THR A 140 -3.05 6.40 -12.41
C THR A 140 -1.87 6.89 -13.24
N ILE A 141 -1.49 8.16 -13.09
CA ILE A 141 -0.33 8.76 -13.74
C ILE A 141 0.94 8.01 -13.33
N GLN A 142 1.19 7.88 -12.02
CA GLN A 142 2.34 7.14 -11.49
C GLN A 142 2.45 5.73 -12.05
N ASN A 143 1.34 4.98 -12.05
CA ASN A 143 1.35 3.60 -12.56
C ASN A 143 1.63 3.55 -14.06
N ARG A 144 1.04 4.44 -14.87
CA ARG A 144 1.28 4.48 -16.32
C ARG A 144 2.70 4.92 -16.63
N SER A 145 3.20 5.96 -15.97
CA SER A 145 4.59 6.41 -16.12
C SER A 145 5.57 5.29 -15.79
N TRP A 146 5.31 4.52 -14.73
CA TRP A 146 6.15 3.37 -14.39
C TRP A 146 6.16 2.27 -15.47
N HIS A 147 5.01 1.97 -16.12
CA HIS A 147 4.98 1.02 -17.22
C HIS A 147 5.74 1.53 -18.44
N VAL A 148 5.59 2.82 -18.76
CA VAL A 148 6.28 3.47 -19.87
C VAL A 148 7.78 3.55 -19.60
N GLU A 149 8.19 3.90 -18.39
CA GLU A 149 9.59 3.92 -17.98
C GLU A 149 10.25 2.56 -18.24
N ARG A 150 9.60 1.46 -17.87
CA ARG A 150 10.13 0.12 -18.15
C ARG A 150 10.19 -0.21 -19.64
N PHE A 151 9.25 0.29 -20.42
CA PHE A 151 9.28 0.13 -21.88
C PHE A 151 10.44 0.89 -22.51
N VAL A 152 10.58 2.18 -22.19
CA VAL A 152 11.64 3.02 -22.73
C VAL A 152 13.02 2.59 -22.23
N SER A 153 13.16 2.13 -20.96
CA SER A 153 14.39 1.53 -20.48
C SER A 153 14.78 0.27 -21.24
N TRP A 154 13.78 -0.57 -21.57
CA TRP A 154 14.04 -1.78 -22.37
C TRP A 154 14.49 -1.44 -23.79
N LEU A 155 13.90 -0.39 -24.42
CA LEU A 155 14.36 0.10 -25.73
C LEU A 155 15.82 0.54 -25.67
N ASP A 156 16.20 1.31 -24.67
CA ASP A 156 17.56 1.80 -24.48
C ASP A 156 18.56 0.64 -24.29
N GLU A 157 18.21 -0.33 -23.44
CA GLU A 157 19.02 -1.55 -23.22
C GLU A 157 19.26 -2.37 -24.51
N HIS A 158 18.36 -2.27 -25.50
CA HIS A 158 18.45 -2.99 -26.77
C HIS A 158 18.87 -2.09 -27.95
N SER A 159 19.35 -0.88 -27.65
CA SER A 159 19.81 0.10 -28.65
C SER A 159 18.71 0.52 -29.64
N HIS A 160 17.45 0.51 -29.22
CA HIS A 160 16.33 1.03 -29.97
C HIS A 160 16.01 2.47 -29.53
N HIS A 161 15.69 3.34 -30.47
CA HIS A 161 15.28 4.71 -30.18
C HIS A 161 13.78 4.90 -30.43
N VAL A 162 13.19 5.81 -29.66
CA VAL A 162 11.74 6.11 -29.80
C VAL A 162 11.45 6.69 -31.19
N SER A 163 12.40 7.44 -31.78
CA SER A 163 12.28 8.02 -33.14
C SER A 163 12.13 7.02 -34.27
N ASP A 164 12.74 5.85 -34.13
CA ASP A 164 12.84 4.82 -35.18
C ASP A 164 12.02 3.57 -34.82
N LEU A 165 11.16 3.70 -33.82
CA LEU A 165 10.40 2.61 -33.23
C LEU A 165 9.54 1.92 -34.28
N THR A 166 9.59 0.60 -34.31
CA THR A 166 8.75 -0.25 -35.16
C THR A 166 7.79 -1.10 -34.32
N ILE A 167 6.76 -1.65 -34.99
CA ILE A 167 5.85 -2.59 -34.32
C ILE A 167 6.58 -3.84 -33.83
N ARG A 168 7.64 -4.26 -34.54
CA ARG A 168 8.45 -5.42 -34.16
C ARG A 168 9.16 -5.20 -32.83
N ASP A 169 9.69 -4.01 -32.57
CA ASP A 169 10.36 -3.69 -31.32
C ASP A 169 9.36 -3.71 -30.14
N ILE A 170 8.15 -3.25 -30.40
CA ILE A 170 7.06 -3.31 -29.42
C ILE A 170 6.68 -4.76 -29.11
N ASP A 171 6.56 -5.62 -30.14
CA ASP A 171 6.24 -7.04 -29.96
C ASP A 171 7.35 -7.75 -29.18
N GLN A 172 8.62 -7.49 -29.48
CA GLN A 172 9.78 -8.03 -28.74
C GLN A 172 9.74 -7.65 -27.25
N PHE A 173 9.39 -6.41 -26.91
CA PHE A 173 9.18 -6.01 -25.51
C PHE A 173 8.10 -6.85 -24.82
N PHE A 174 6.96 -7.08 -25.49
CA PHE A 174 5.89 -7.89 -24.90
C PHE A 174 6.23 -9.37 -24.81
N GLU A 175 7.00 -9.91 -25.76
CA GLU A 175 7.57 -11.26 -25.69
C GLU A 175 8.52 -11.39 -24.50
N ALA A 176 9.38 -10.40 -24.26
CA ALA A 176 10.28 -10.37 -23.09
C ALA A 176 9.49 -10.32 -21.77
N LEU A 177 8.37 -9.58 -21.71
CA LEU A 177 7.48 -9.59 -20.54
C LEU A 177 6.81 -10.97 -20.35
N HIS A 178 6.44 -11.63 -21.42
CA HIS A 178 5.85 -12.97 -21.38
C HIS A 178 6.89 -14.02 -20.92
N ALA A 179 8.10 -13.95 -21.43
CA ALA A 179 9.21 -14.82 -21.03
C ALA A 179 9.56 -14.67 -19.53
N LYS A 180 9.37 -13.48 -18.96
CA LYS A 180 9.49 -13.23 -17.51
C LYS A 180 8.31 -13.80 -16.68
N GLY A 181 7.35 -14.51 -17.29
CA GLY A 181 6.23 -15.16 -16.61
C GLY A 181 5.12 -14.20 -16.16
N LEU A 182 5.02 -12.98 -16.70
CA LEU A 182 3.96 -12.06 -16.34
C LEU A 182 2.59 -12.56 -16.81
N SER A 183 1.57 -12.35 -15.96
CA SER A 183 0.20 -12.75 -16.31
C SER A 183 -0.35 -11.96 -17.50
N ARG A 184 -1.27 -12.56 -18.28
CA ARG A 184 -1.96 -11.88 -19.38
C ARG A 184 -2.64 -10.57 -18.94
N VAL A 185 -3.16 -10.51 -17.71
CA VAL A 185 -3.75 -9.30 -17.14
C VAL A 185 -2.69 -8.21 -16.98
N THR A 186 -1.54 -8.56 -16.43
CA THR A 186 -0.42 -7.63 -16.27
C THR A 186 0.07 -7.12 -17.61
N ILE A 187 0.29 -8.01 -18.58
CA ILE A 187 0.70 -7.64 -19.94
C ILE A 187 -0.31 -6.66 -20.58
N LYS A 188 -1.63 -6.89 -20.42
CA LYS A 188 -2.65 -5.96 -20.91
C LYS A 188 -2.57 -4.59 -20.25
N ILE A 189 -2.23 -4.52 -18.97
CA ILE A 189 -2.05 -3.24 -18.25
C ILE A 189 -0.85 -2.49 -18.85
N TYR A 190 0.26 -3.18 -19.11
CA TYR A 190 1.41 -2.60 -19.81
C TYR A 190 1.01 -2.11 -21.19
N ALA A 191 0.33 -2.93 -22.00
CA ALA A 191 -0.11 -2.57 -23.34
C ALA A 191 -1.00 -1.30 -23.36
N ASN A 192 -1.88 -1.15 -22.37
CA ASN A 192 -2.68 0.06 -22.22
C ASN A 192 -1.84 1.30 -21.84
N GLY A 193 -0.82 1.13 -21.03
CA GLY A 193 0.13 2.20 -20.66
C GLY A 193 0.98 2.63 -21.86
N VAL A 194 1.61 1.66 -22.53
CA VAL A 194 2.44 1.89 -23.74
C VAL A 194 1.61 2.49 -24.87
N ARG A 195 0.41 1.97 -25.14
CA ARG A 195 -0.49 2.56 -26.16
C ARG A 195 -0.83 4.03 -25.87
N ALA A 196 -1.09 4.37 -24.59
CA ALA A 196 -1.36 5.75 -24.22
C ALA A 196 -0.15 6.66 -24.44
N PHE A 197 1.05 6.15 -24.16
CA PHE A 197 2.31 6.85 -24.42
C PHE A 197 2.56 7.01 -25.92
N LEU A 198 2.41 5.96 -26.74
CA LEU A 198 2.60 6.03 -28.18
C LEU A 198 1.65 7.07 -28.82
N ARG A 199 0.38 7.12 -28.44
CA ARG A 199 -0.56 8.16 -28.90
C ARG A 199 -0.09 9.58 -28.56
N HIS A 200 0.54 9.76 -27.41
CA HIS A 200 1.13 11.02 -27.01
C HIS A 200 2.40 11.30 -27.83
N ALA A 201 3.30 10.32 -27.95
CA ALA A 201 4.54 10.41 -28.71
C ALA A 201 4.30 10.70 -30.21
N GLU A 202 3.30 10.08 -30.82
CA GLU A 202 2.87 10.37 -32.19
C GLU A 202 2.43 11.82 -32.37
N ARG A 203 1.66 12.38 -31.42
CA ARG A 203 1.24 13.80 -31.44
C ARG A 203 2.42 14.76 -31.30
N ARG A 204 3.45 14.35 -30.58
CA ARG A 204 4.68 15.11 -30.39
C ARG A 204 5.71 14.88 -31.50
N ALA A 205 5.41 14.03 -32.48
CA ALA A 205 6.33 13.58 -33.51
C ALA A 205 7.64 12.94 -32.94
N TRP A 206 7.55 12.27 -31.82
CA TRP A 206 8.68 11.55 -31.20
C TRP A 206 8.85 10.16 -31.80
N CYS A 207 7.79 9.58 -32.38
CA CYS A 207 7.82 8.27 -33.01
C CYS A 207 6.99 8.26 -34.28
N PRO A 208 7.16 7.23 -35.14
CA PRO A 208 6.31 7.04 -36.33
C PRO A 208 4.83 6.94 -35.97
N THR A 209 3.96 7.43 -36.85
CA THR A 209 2.50 7.43 -36.65
C THR A 209 1.90 6.04 -36.89
N GLY A 210 0.79 5.73 -36.17
CA GLY A 210 0.03 4.49 -36.35
C GLY A 210 0.43 3.35 -35.42
N LEU A 211 1.54 3.45 -34.69
CA LEU A 211 2.00 2.39 -33.78
C LEU A 211 1.03 2.11 -32.63
N ALA A 212 0.41 3.17 -32.11
CA ALA A 212 -0.57 3.04 -31.03
C ALA A 212 -1.80 2.20 -31.43
N ASP A 213 -2.23 2.29 -32.66
CA ASP A 213 -3.42 1.58 -33.15
C ASP A 213 -3.10 0.14 -33.55
N LEU A 214 -1.88 -0.14 -33.99
CA LEU A 214 -1.38 -1.50 -34.25
C LEU A 214 -1.17 -2.31 -32.98
N LEU A 215 -0.82 -1.65 -31.86
CA LEU A 215 -0.59 -2.34 -30.59
C LEU A 215 -1.89 -2.94 -30.04
N SER A 216 -2.03 -4.26 -30.13
CA SER A 216 -3.14 -5.00 -29.51
C SER A 216 -2.67 -5.77 -28.29
N GLY A 217 -3.30 -5.48 -27.14
CA GLY A 217 -3.01 -6.26 -25.92
C GLY A 217 -3.72 -7.62 -25.94
N PRO A 218 -3.25 -8.58 -25.11
CA PRO A 218 -3.84 -9.92 -25.07
C PRO A 218 -5.34 -9.88 -24.76
N ARG A 219 -6.11 -10.73 -25.42
CA ARG A 219 -7.53 -10.91 -25.11
C ARG A 219 -7.64 -11.53 -23.71
N ILE A 220 -8.34 -10.83 -22.82
CA ILE A 220 -8.71 -11.33 -21.51
C ILE A 220 -10.18 -11.68 -21.58
N TYR A 221 -10.48 -12.96 -21.46
CA TYR A 221 -11.86 -13.39 -21.30
C TYR A 221 -12.32 -12.96 -19.90
N ARG A 222 -13.22 -12.00 -19.85
CA ARG A 222 -13.84 -11.56 -18.60
C ARG A 222 -14.57 -12.77 -18.00
N HIS A 223 -14.39 -12.98 -16.71
CA HIS A 223 -15.10 -14.02 -15.95
C HIS A 223 -14.57 -15.46 -16.03
N HIS A 224 -13.31 -15.71 -16.34
CA HIS A 224 -12.72 -17.05 -16.29
C HIS A 224 -12.56 -17.65 -14.87
N GLY A 225 -13.18 -17.13 -13.85
CA GLY A 225 -13.15 -17.72 -12.52
C GLY A 225 -14.33 -17.28 -11.68
N LEU A 226 -14.81 -18.19 -10.83
CA LEU A 226 -15.75 -17.84 -9.78
C LEU A 226 -15.13 -16.78 -8.86
N PRO A 227 -15.90 -15.82 -8.34
CA PRO A 227 -15.43 -14.89 -7.32
C PRO A 227 -15.31 -15.68 -6.00
N LEU A 228 -14.18 -16.36 -5.83
CA LEU A 228 -13.91 -17.15 -4.64
C LEU A 228 -13.37 -16.20 -3.55
N GLY A 229 -14.29 -15.68 -2.74
CA GLY A 229 -13.99 -15.16 -1.41
C GLY A 229 -13.97 -16.28 -0.39
N PRO A 230 -13.49 -16.04 0.84
CA PRO A 230 -13.68 -16.95 1.94
C PRO A 230 -15.17 -17.20 2.20
N SER A 231 -15.51 -18.36 2.72
CA SER A 231 -16.88 -18.67 3.14
C SER A 231 -17.31 -17.72 4.26
N TRP A 232 -18.61 -17.59 4.48
CA TRP A 232 -19.08 -16.74 5.58
C TRP A 232 -18.65 -17.27 6.95
N ASP A 233 -18.49 -18.59 7.09
CA ASP A 233 -17.96 -19.22 8.30
C ASP A 233 -16.48 -18.88 8.52
N ASP A 234 -15.70 -18.79 7.45
CA ASP A 234 -14.32 -18.33 7.54
C ASP A 234 -14.23 -16.85 7.91
N VAL A 235 -15.17 -16.02 7.42
CA VAL A 235 -15.26 -14.62 7.83
C VAL A 235 -15.60 -14.51 9.32
N ARG A 236 -16.49 -15.36 9.84
CA ARG A 236 -16.78 -15.41 11.28
C ARG A 236 -15.54 -15.79 12.08
N LYS A 237 -14.83 -16.86 11.70
CA LYS A 237 -13.56 -17.26 12.34
C LYS A 237 -12.53 -16.11 12.31
N LEU A 238 -12.46 -15.37 11.18
CA LEU A 238 -11.56 -14.24 11.06
C LEU A 238 -11.91 -13.12 12.06
N ILE A 239 -13.20 -12.79 12.25
CA ILE A 239 -13.66 -11.83 13.23
C ILE A 239 -13.40 -12.34 14.66
N GLU A 240 -13.68 -13.62 14.94
CA GLU A 240 -13.43 -14.24 16.24
C GLU A 240 -11.94 -14.26 16.61
N SER A 241 -11.05 -14.42 15.63
CA SER A 241 -9.60 -14.36 15.85
C SER A 241 -9.09 -13.01 16.37
N THR A 242 -9.96 -12.01 16.42
CA THR A 242 -9.68 -10.67 16.94
C THR A 242 -10.39 -10.40 18.27
N ALA A 243 -10.80 -11.43 18.99
CA ALA A 243 -11.54 -11.29 20.25
C ALA A 243 -10.64 -11.02 21.48
N SER A 244 -9.32 -10.97 21.30
CA SER A 244 -8.38 -10.69 22.40
C SER A 244 -8.40 -9.22 22.85
N GLU A 245 -7.78 -8.93 23.99
CA GLU A 245 -7.60 -7.59 24.54
C GLU A 245 -6.35 -6.87 23.97
N GLU A 246 -5.65 -7.49 23.03
CA GLU A 246 -4.48 -6.91 22.40
C GLU A 246 -4.85 -5.66 21.58
N PRO A 247 -4.11 -4.55 21.71
CA PRO A 247 -4.39 -3.30 21.00
C PRO A 247 -4.57 -3.46 19.49
N ALA A 248 -3.77 -4.35 18.88
CA ALA A 248 -3.86 -4.64 17.46
C ALA A 248 -5.16 -5.36 17.11
N ASP A 249 -5.63 -6.29 17.97
CA ASP A 249 -6.83 -7.08 17.72
C ASP A 249 -8.10 -6.23 17.87
N ILE A 250 -8.16 -5.36 18.87
CA ILE A 250 -9.27 -4.41 19.07
C ILE A 250 -9.43 -3.51 17.83
N ARG A 251 -8.34 -2.94 17.32
CA ARG A 251 -8.36 -2.15 16.08
C ARG A 251 -8.78 -2.98 14.88
N ASP A 252 -8.14 -4.13 14.72
CA ASP A 252 -8.29 -4.98 13.55
C ASP A 252 -9.71 -5.54 13.45
N ARG A 253 -10.37 -5.80 14.59
CA ARG A 253 -11.78 -6.21 14.65
C ARG A 253 -12.68 -5.19 13.98
N ALA A 254 -12.59 -3.93 14.35
CA ALA A 254 -13.38 -2.85 13.75
C ALA A 254 -13.14 -2.74 12.24
N ILE A 255 -11.87 -2.83 11.80
CA ILE A 255 -11.49 -2.78 10.39
C ILE A 255 -12.06 -3.97 9.61
N ILE A 256 -11.91 -5.18 10.13
CA ILE A 256 -12.39 -6.41 9.47
C ILE A 256 -13.91 -6.39 9.35
N MET A 257 -14.62 -5.92 10.39
CA MET A 257 -16.08 -5.80 10.36
C MET A 257 -16.55 -4.81 9.30
N LEU A 258 -15.87 -3.68 9.10
CA LEU A 258 -16.17 -2.75 8.01
C LEU A 258 -16.02 -3.41 6.63
N PHE A 259 -15.00 -4.23 6.44
CA PHE A 259 -14.83 -4.98 5.19
C PHE A 259 -15.88 -6.08 5.01
N ALA A 260 -16.23 -6.79 6.07
CA ALA A 260 -17.15 -7.93 6.02
C ALA A 260 -18.61 -7.50 5.86
N VAL A 261 -19.04 -6.47 6.60
CA VAL A 261 -20.44 -6.01 6.64
C VAL A 261 -20.77 -5.11 5.46
N TYR A 262 -19.95 -4.10 5.20
CA TYR A 262 -20.22 -3.11 4.14
C TYR A 262 -19.46 -3.39 2.83
N GLY A 263 -18.55 -4.33 2.82
CA GLY A 263 -17.74 -4.64 1.65
C GLY A 263 -16.88 -3.46 1.19
N LEU A 264 -16.42 -2.57 2.09
CA LEU A 264 -15.67 -1.38 1.75
C LEU A 264 -14.33 -1.71 1.06
N ARG A 265 -13.83 -0.76 0.28
CA ARG A 265 -12.48 -0.88 -0.31
C ARG A 265 -11.41 -0.46 0.70
N ALA A 266 -10.22 -1.04 0.63
CA ALA A 266 -9.11 -0.67 1.51
C ALA A 266 -8.84 0.85 1.54
N GLY A 267 -8.92 1.51 0.38
CA GLY A 267 -8.73 2.96 0.30
C GLY A 267 -9.87 3.78 0.92
N GLU A 268 -11.06 3.25 1.04
CA GLU A 268 -12.20 3.88 1.69
C GLU A 268 -12.02 3.80 3.21
N VAL A 269 -11.70 2.63 3.74
CA VAL A 269 -11.41 2.45 5.18
C VAL A 269 -10.17 3.24 5.63
N ALA A 270 -9.12 3.29 4.80
CA ALA A 270 -7.90 4.05 5.11
C ALA A 270 -8.15 5.57 5.22
N LYS A 271 -9.15 6.08 4.49
CA LYS A 271 -9.49 7.51 4.45
C LYS A 271 -10.65 7.89 5.37
N LEU A 272 -11.30 6.91 6.00
CA LEU A 272 -12.44 7.15 6.87
C LEU A 272 -12.06 8.13 7.98
N GLY A 273 -12.76 9.26 8.04
CA GLY A 273 -12.60 10.31 9.04
C GLY A 273 -13.50 10.10 10.25
N LEU A 274 -13.17 10.74 11.37
CA LEU A 274 -14.03 10.73 12.56
C LEU A 274 -15.39 11.38 12.27
N GLU A 275 -15.41 12.38 11.40
CA GLU A 275 -16.61 13.10 10.95
C GLU A 275 -17.51 12.30 10.00
N ASP A 276 -17.00 11.22 9.43
CA ASP A 276 -17.78 10.34 8.56
C ASP A 276 -18.73 9.42 9.33
N ILE A 277 -18.66 9.40 10.67
CA ILE A 277 -19.51 8.59 11.55
C ILE A 277 -20.44 9.50 12.33
N ASP A 278 -21.72 9.47 11.99
CA ASP A 278 -22.78 10.15 12.72
C ASP A 278 -23.35 9.20 13.78
N TRP A 279 -22.95 9.44 15.02
CA TRP A 279 -23.35 8.64 16.18
C TRP A 279 -24.75 8.94 16.68
N GLU A 280 -25.30 10.11 16.34
CA GLU A 280 -26.64 10.52 16.75
C GLU A 280 -27.70 9.87 15.86
N HIS A 281 -27.42 9.72 14.58
CA HIS A 281 -28.34 9.15 13.61
C HIS A 281 -27.98 7.71 13.19
N ASP A 282 -26.99 7.09 13.83
CA ASP A 282 -26.50 5.76 13.50
C ASP A 282 -26.15 5.61 12.00
N GLN A 283 -25.34 6.54 11.48
CA GLN A 283 -24.97 6.56 10.06
C GLN A 283 -23.45 6.53 9.85
N LEU A 284 -23.06 5.84 8.80
CA LEU A 284 -21.69 5.80 8.29
C LEU A 284 -21.65 6.36 6.88
N THR A 285 -21.01 7.49 6.69
CA THR A 285 -20.80 8.12 5.37
C THR A 285 -19.46 7.67 4.79
N VAL A 286 -19.47 7.10 3.58
CA VAL A 286 -18.28 6.61 2.92
C VAL A 286 -17.99 7.43 1.66
N PRO A 287 -16.93 8.26 1.65
CA PRO A 287 -16.55 9.00 0.46
C PRO A 287 -16.06 8.07 -0.66
N ARG A 288 -16.76 8.06 -1.78
CA ARG A 288 -16.41 7.27 -2.97
C ARG A 288 -15.51 8.09 -3.92
N SER A 289 -14.23 8.14 -3.65
CA SER A 289 -13.28 8.99 -4.39
C SER A 289 -13.28 8.80 -5.91
N LYS A 290 -13.60 7.58 -6.41
CA LYS A 290 -13.72 7.30 -7.83
C LYS A 290 -15.04 7.78 -8.45
N GLN A 291 -16.05 8.06 -7.66
CA GLN A 291 -17.40 8.44 -8.12
C GLN A 291 -17.73 9.91 -7.81
N ARG A 292 -16.87 10.61 -7.05
CA ARG A 292 -17.13 11.96 -6.52
C ARG A 292 -18.51 12.06 -5.82
N ARG A 293 -18.94 10.98 -5.17
CA ARG A 293 -20.18 10.88 -4.42
C ARG A 293 -19.89 10.23 -3.06
N SER A 294 -20.65 10.56 -2.06
CA SER A 294 -20.66 9.86 -0.78
C SER A 294 -21.79 8.84 -0.77
N GLN A 295 -21.60 7.75 -0.06
CA GLN A 295 -22.63 6.75 0.19
C GLN A 295 -22.85 6.63 1.69
N VAL A 296 -24.11 6.74 2.11
CA VAL A 296 -24.52 6.62 3.51
C VAL A 296 -25.00 5.19 3.77
N TYR A 297 -24.55 4.60 4.86
CA TYR A 297 -24.99 3.32 5.37
C TYR A 297 -25.56 3.45 6.77
N PRO A 298 -26.54 2.64 7.15
CA PRO A 298 -26.88 2.50 8.56
C PRO A 298 -25.70 1.90 9.32
N LEU A 299 -25.36 2.45 10.47
CA LEU A 299 -24.30 1.97 11.33
C LEU A 299 -24.79 0.74 12.10
N VAL A 300 -24.37 -0.45 11.68
CA VAL A 300 -24.72 -1.69 12.36
C VAL A 300 -24.18 -1.65 13.80
N PRO A 301 -25.00 -1.94 14.83
CA PRO A 301 -24.60 -1.77 16.23
C PRO A 301 -23.29 -2.48 16.61
N SER A 302 -23.09 -3.70 16.14
CA SER A 302 -21.84 -4.45 16.41
C SER A 302 -20.60 -3.81 15.79
N VAL A 303 -20.72 -3.17 14.62
CA VAL A 303 -19.62 -2.42 13.98
C VAL A 303 -19.37 -1.13 14.76
N GLY A 304 -20.43 -0.40 15.11
CA GLY A 304 -20.35 0.81 15.93
C GLY A 304 -19.64 0.55 17.27
N GLN A 305 -20.04 -0.50 17.98
CA GLN A 305 -19.40 -0.91 19.24
C GLN A 305 -17.91 -1.21 19.08
N ALA A 306 -17.53 -1.95 18.01
CA ALA A 306 -16.12 -2.25 17.74
C ALA A 306 -15.30 -0.98 17.44
N ILE A 307 -15.87 -0.02 16.71
CA ILE A 307 -15.23 1.26 16.44
C ILE A 307 -15.11 2.09 17.72
N ILE A 308 -16.18 2.22 18.52
CA ILE A 308 -16.16 2.96 19.79
C ILE A 308 -15.11 2.38 20.74
N ARG A 309 -15.04 1.05 20.86
CA ARG A 309 -14.04 0.40 21.70
C ARG A 309 -12.62 0.78 21.25
N TYR A 310 -12.34 0.69 19.95
CA TYR A 310 -11.04 1.10 19.41
C TYR A 310 -10.76 2.59 19.69
N LEU A 311 -11.71 3.47 19.47
CA LEU A 311 -11.53 4.92 19.67
C LEU A 311 -11.24 5.27 21.13
N LYS A 312 -11.91 4.60 22.07
CA LYS A 312 -11.80 4.90 23.51
C LYS A 312 -10.56 4.26 24.14
N GLU A 313 -10.24 3.03 23.78
CA GLU A 313 -9.23 2.23 24.48
C GLU A 313 -7.87 2.27 23.80
N ILE A 314 -7.81 2.35 22.47
CA ILE A 314 -6.60 2.05 21.71
C ILE A 314 -6.11 3.19 20.83
N ARG A 315 -7.03 3.98 20.25
CA ARG A 315 -6.63 5.01 19.31
C ARG A 315 -5.71 6.04 19.98
N PRO A 316 -4.46 6.24 19.44
CA PRO A 316 -3.55 7.21 20.02
C PRO A 316 -4.16 8.62 20.05
N PRO A 317 -4.00 9.38 21.13
CA PRO A 317 -4.43 10.78 21.19
C PRO A 317 -3.58 11.62 20.23
N CYS A 318 -4.21 12.14 19.19
CA CYS A 318 -3.56 13.00 18.19
C CYS A 318 -4.60 13.80 17.40
N SER A 319 -4.16 14.82 16.70
CA SER A 319 -5.01 15.70 15.86
C SER A 319 -5.37 15.13 14.49
N LEU A 320 -4.97 13.91 14.17
CA LEU A 320 -5.26 13.30 12.88
C LEU A 320 -6.76 12.98 12.77
N PRO A 321 -7.44 13.38 11.68
CA PRO A 321 -8.88 13.17 11.53
C PRO A 321 -9.26 11.71 11.21
N ASN A 322 -8.30 10.89 10.78
CA ASN A 322 -8.57 9.50 10.40
C ASN A 322 -9.04 8.66 11.58
N VAL A 323 -10.05 7.81 11.36
CA VAL A 323 -10.50 6.83 12.35
C VAL A 323 -9.38 5.87 12.70
N PHE A 324 -8.79 5.20 11.71
CA PHE A 324 -7.81 4.15 11.94
C PHE A 324 -6.37 4.62 11.77
N LEU A 325 -5.62 4.46 12.85
CA LEU A 325 -4.22 4.80 12.94
C LEU A 325 -3.35 3.54 13.15
N LYS A 326 -2.08 3.68 12.86
CA LYS A 326 -1.09 2.67 13.25
C LYS A 326 -0.99 2.66 14.78
N VAL A 327 -0.94 1.48 15.37
CA VAL A 327 -0.74 1.28 16.82
C VAL A 327 0.74 1.43 17.20
N LEU A 328 1.62 1.14 16.25
CA LEU A 328 3.07 1.26 16.43
C LEU A 328 3.58 2.53 15.72
N ALA A 329 4.51 3.18 16.35
CA ALA A 329 5.19 4.36 15.79
C ALA A 329 5.95 4.06 14.48
N PRO A 330 6.05 5.02 13.57
CA PRO A 330 5.48 6.36 13.68
C PRO A 330 3.95 6.34 13.59
N ILE A 331 3.30 7.04 14.55
CA ILE A 331 1.85 7.14 14.56
C ILE A 331 1.39 7.90 13.32
N GLY A 332 0.43 7.35 12.64
CA GLY A 332 -0.11 7.94 11.41
C GLY A 332 -1.26 7.12 10.84
N PRO A 333 -1.95 7.62 9.80
CA PRO A 333 -3.07 6.92 9.20
C PRO A 333 -2.69 5.54 8.68
N MET A 334 -3.62 4.59 8.79
CA MET A 334 -3.49 3.30 8.11
C MET A 334 -3.52 3.52 6.60
N THR A 335 -2.62 2.85 5.87
CA THR A 335 -2.62 2.88 4.40
C THR A 335 -3.37 1.69 3.82
N SER A 336 -3.78 1.79 2.54
CA SER A 336 -4.38 0.62 1.85
C SER A 336 -3.45 -0.61 1.85
N GLY A 337 -2.13 -0.39 1.83
CA GLY A 337 -1.13 -1.45 1.91
C GLY A 337 -1.08 -2.11 3.29
N SER A 338 -1.09 -1.32 4.37
CA SER A 338 -1.14 -1.85 5.74
C SER A 338 -2.43 -2.61 6.03
N LEU A 339 -3.57 -2.11 5.52
CA LEU A 339 -4.87 -2.81 5.61
C LEU A 339 -4.87 -4.14 4.82
N TYR A 340 -4.22 -4.16 3.64
CA TYR A 340 -4.03 -5.40 2.89
C TYR A 340 -3.21 -6.42 3.68
N LEU A 341 -2.06 -6.01 4.22
CA LEU A 341 -1.18 -6.89 4.99
C LEU A 341 -1.87 -7.43 6.25
N LEU A 342 -2.65 -6.59 6.93
CA LEU A 342 -3.43 -6.96 8.11
C LEU A 342 -4.37 -8.15 7.78
N VAL A 343 -5.24 -7.99 6.78
CA VAL A 343 -6.19 -9.03 6.40
C VAL A 343 -5.49 -10.26 5.84
N ALA A 344 -4.46 -10.06 5.00
CA ALA A 344 -3.73 -11.18 4.38
C ALA A 344 -3.00 -12.05 5.40
N LYS A 345 -2.32 -11.44 6.38
CA LYS A 345 -1.64 -12.18 7.47
C LYS A 345 -2.61 -13.01 8.29
N ARG A 346 -3.78 -12.45 8.63
CA ARG A 346 -4.78 -13.14 9.44
C ARG A 346 -5.42 -14.32 8.70
N LEU A 347 -5.82 -14.12 7.44
CA LEU A 347 -6.35 -15.19 6.60
C LEU A 347 -5.35 -16.35 6.50
N LYS A 348 -4.07 -16.04 6.24
CA LYS A 348 -3.00 -17.06 6.17
C LYS A 348 -2.77 -17.76 7.50
N ARG A 349 -2.76 -17.02 8.61
CA ARG A 349 -2.58 -17.59 9.96
C ARG A 349 -3.70 -18.58 10.34
N LEU A 350 -4.91 -18.34 9.86
CA LEU A 350 -6.08 -19.21 10.07
C LEU A 350 -6.16 -20.35 9.05
N GLY A 351 -5.23 -20.47 8.11
CA GLY A 351 -5.27 -21.47 7.05
C GLY A 351 -6.44 -21.29 6.07
N ILE A 352 -7.04 -20.07 6.03
CA ILE A 352 -8.18 -19.81 5.15
C ILE A 352 -7.65 -19.60 3.73
N GLU A 353 -8.03 -20.52 2.84
CA GLU A 353 -7.68 -20.42 1.43
C GLU A 353 -8.53 -19.36 0.72
N ALA A 354 -7.87 -18.46 0.02
CA ALA A 354 -8.52 -17.47 -0.81
C ALA A 354 -7.68 -17.23 -2.08
N ARG A 355 -8.34 -17.11 -3.22
CA ARG A 355 -7.65 -16.81 -4.50
C ARG A 355 -6.86 -15.51 -4.44
N ARG A 356 -7.34 -14.56 -3.65
CA ARG A 356 -6.65 -13.30 -3.33
C ARG A 356 -6.78 -13.07 -1.85
N TYR A 357 -5.66 -12.81 -1.19
CA TYR A 357 -5.64 -12.42 0.20
C TYR A 357 -5.83 -10.91 0.33
N GLY A 358 -6.52 -10.48 1.38
CA GLY A 358 -6.70 -9.06 1.70
C GLY A 358 -8.17 -8.60 1.63
N PRO A 359 -8.43 -7.27 1.79
CA PRO A 359 -9.79 -6.70 1.90
C PRO A 359 -10.72 -7.05 0.75
N HIS A 360 -10.19 -7.26 -0.45
CA HIS A 360 -11.00 -7.63 -1.61
C HIS A 360 -11.64 -9.01 -1.48
N ALA A 361 -11.01 -9.94 -0.75
CA ALA A 361 -11.58 -11.24 -0.44
C ALA A 361 -12.83 -11.09 0.46
N LEU A 362 -12.74 -10.24 1.49
CA LEU A 362 -13.87 -9.96 2.38
C LEU A 362 -15.02 -9.25 1.66
N ARG A 363 -14.71 -8.36 0.72
CA ARG A 363 -15.72 -7.76 -0.14
C ARG A 363 -16.44 -8.78 -1.03
N HIS A 364 -15.74 -9.80 -1.53
CA HIS A 364 -16.35 -10.92 -2.25
C HIS A 364 -17.23 -11.76 -1.33
N ALA A 365 -16.78 -12.02 -0.11
CA ALA A 365 -17.58 -12.73 0.89
C ALA A 365 -18.85 -11.96 1.28
N CYS A 366 -18.76 -10.63 1.45
CA CYS A 366 -19.90 -9.74 1.67
C CYS A 366 -20.92 -9.86 0.52
N ALA A 367 -20.46 -9.74 -0.73
CA ALA A 367 -21.33 -9.87 -1.90
C ALA A 367 -22.00 -11.25 -1.98
N GLY A 368 -21.25 -12.32 -1.75
CA GLY A 368 -21.80 -13.69 -1.70
C GLY A 368 -22.83 -13.87 -0.58
N ARG A 369 -22.61 -13.24 0.58
CA ARG A 369 -23.57 -13.25 1.69
C ARG A 369 -24.87 -12.54 1.33
N LEU A 370 -24.77 -11.35 0.73
CA LEU A 370 -25.94 -10.58 0.29
C LEU A 370 -26.75 -11.34 -0.78
N LEU A 371 -26.05 -12.00 -1.72
CA LEU A 371 -26.67 -12.85 -2.72
C LEU A 371 -27.40 -14.04 -2.10
N ALA A 372 -26.77 -14.72 -1.14
CA ALA A 372 -27.40 -15.82 -0.40
C ALA A 372 -28.62 -15.39 0.46
N GLN A 373 -28.74 -14.10 0.75
CA GLN A 373 -29.89 -13.50 1.41
C GLN A 373 -31.00 -13.08 0.41
N GLY A 374 -30.82 -13.33 -0.89
CA GLY A 374 -31.81 -13.05 -1.93
C GLY A 374 -31.76 -11.63 -2.50
N LEU A 375 -30.72 -10.82 -2.19
CA LEU A 375 -30.60 -9.52 -2.81
C LEU A 375 -30.26 -9.64 -4.30
N SER A 376 -30.87 -8.80 -5.11
CA SER A 376 -30.60 -8.71 -6.54
C SER A 376 -29.16 -8.20 -6.81
N LEU A 377 -28.61 -8.55 -7.97
CA LEU A 377 -27.30 -8.05 -8.40
C LEU A 377 -27.22 -6.52 -8.45
N LYS A 378 -28.36 -5.84 -8.70
CA LYS A 378 -28.44 -4.39 -8.67
C LYS A 378 -28.26 -3.86 -7.24
N GLU A 379 -29.01 -4.39 -6.28
CA GLU A 379 -28.92 -3.99 -4.87
C GLU A 379 -27.52 -4.29 -4.30
N ILE A 380 -26.94 -5.44 -4.64
CA ILE A 380 -25.55 -5.77 -4.28
C ILE A 380 -24.57 -4.75 -4.90
N GLY A 381 -24.78 -4.39 -6.17
CA GLY A 381 -23.98 -3.38 -6.85
C GLY A 381 -24.07 -2.01 -6.17
N ASP A 382 -25.28 -1.59 -5.82
CA ASP A 382 -25.55 -0.34 -5.12
C ASP A 382 -24.93 -0.37 -3.72
N HIS A 383 -25.14 -1.43 -2.95
CA HIS A 383 -24.52 -1.60 -1.63
C HIS A 383 -23.00 -1.51 -1.68
N LEU A 384 -22.38 -2.21 -2.62
CA LEU A 384 -20.92 -2.20 -2.76
C LEU A 384 -20.39 -0.90 -3.41
N GLY A 385 -21.26 -0.04 -3.97
CA GLY A 385 -20.85 1.14 -4.74
C GLY A 385 -20.07 0.74 -5.98
N HIS A 386 -20.63 -0.11 -6.84
CA HIS A 386 -20.09 -0.42 -8.14
C HIS A 386 -20.50 0.66 -9.16
N HIS A 387 -19.53 1.12 -9.96
CA HIS A 387 -19.80 2.09 -11.03
C HIS A 387 -20.48 1.43 -12.23
N SER A 388 -20.21 0.15 -12.45
CA SER A 388 -20.71 -0.62 -13.61
C SER A 388 -21.33 -1.92 -13.11
N LEU A 389 -22.47 -2.28 -13.66
CA LEU A 389 -23.12 -3.58 -13.44
C LEU A 389 -22.19 -4.75 -13.78
N ASP A 390 -21.26 -4.57 -14.74
CA ASP A 390 -20.25 -5.59 -15.06
C ASP A 390 -19.40 -6.00 -13.85
N SER A 391 -19.18 -5.08 -12.90
CA SER A 391 -18.44 -5.38 -11.67
C SER A 391 -19.22 -6.31 -10.74
N THR A 392 -20.55 -6.33 -10.84
CA THR A 392 -21.44 -7.15 -10.02
C THR A 392 -21.82 -8.45 -10.74
N ARG A 393 -21.85 -8.47 -12.07
CA ARG A 393 -22.15 -9.67 -12.88
C ARG A 393 -21.26 -10.87 -12.58
N VAL A 394 -20.08 -10.64 -12.01
CA VAL A 394 -19.20 -11.74 -11.58
C VAL A 394 -19.87 -12.64 -10.53
N TYR A 395 -20.80 -12.10 -9.74
CA TYR A 395 -21.55 -12.85 -8.73
C TYR A 395 -22.73 -13.65 -9.28
N ALA A 396 -23.26 -13.33 -10.47
CA ALA A 396 -24.28 -14.12 -11.13
C ALA A 396 -23.88 -15.59 -11.35
N LYS A 397 -22.57 -15.86 -11.44
CA LYS A 397 -22.04 -17.22 -11.63
C LYS A 397 -22.09 -18.10 -10.38
N VAL A 398 -22.26 -17.52 -9.22
CA VAL A 398 -22.37 -18.23 -7.92
C VAL A 398 -23.81 -18.25 -7.42
N ASP A 399 -24.71 -17.60 -8.14
CA ASP A 399 -26.16 -17.63 -7.89
C ASP A 399 -26.76 -18.95 -8.42
N LEU A 400 -26.41 -20.04 -7.74
CA LEU A 400 -26.95 -21.36 -8.09
C LEU A 400 -28.47 -21.46 -7.85
N GLN A 401 -29.00 -20.70 -6.90
CA GLN A 401 -30.42 -20.67 -6.57
C GLN A 401 -31.20 -19.95 -7.69
N GLY A 402 -30.81 -18.74 -8.06
CA GLY A 402 -31.44 -18.02 -9.16
C GLY A 402 -31.26 -18.73 -10.50
N LEU A 403 -30.11 -19.39 -10.74
CA LEU A 403 -29.91 -20.21 -11.94
C LEU A 403 -30.83 -21.45 -11.96
N ARG A 404 -31.12 -22.08 -10.80
CA ARG A 404 -32.08 -23.19 -10.70
C ARG A 404 -33.50 -22.72 -10.92
N GLU A 405 -33.87 -21.56 -10.41
CA GLU A 405 -35.21 -20.96 -10.64
C GLU A 405 -35.42 -20.65 -12.12
N VAL A 406 -34.41 -20.11 -12.82
CA VAL A 406 -34.44 -19.88 -14.27
C VAL A 406 -34.44 -21.22 -15.04
N ALA A 407 -33.74 -22.25 -14.54
CA ALA A 407 -33.72 -23.58 -15.16
C ALA A 407 -34.95 -24.43 -14.87
N ALA A 408 -35.74 -24.06 -13.86
CA ALA A 408 -37.03 -24.71 -13.55
C ALA A 408 -38.18 -24.21 -14.46
N PHE A 409 -37.85 -23.73 -15.66
CA PHE A 409 -38.81 -23.31 -16.67
C PHE A 409 -39.66 -24.51 -17.09
N ASP A 410 -40.96 -24.44 -16.89
CA ASP A 410 -41.90 -25.47 -17.32
C ASP A 410 -42.12 -25.37 -18.81
N LEU A 411 -41.74 -26.39 -19.57
CA LEU A 411 -41.94 -26.50 -21.00
C LEU A 411 -43.31 -27.12 -21.36
N GLY A 412 -44.19 -27.28 -20.36
CA GLY A 412 -45.47 -27.98 -20.51
C GLY A 412 -46.40 -27.54 -21.62
N ASP A 413 -46.25 -26.31 -22.12
CA ASP A 413 -47.11 -25.74 -23.17
C ASP A 413 -46.41 -25.65 -24.56
N VAL A 414 -45.25 -26.26 -24.74
CA VAL A 414 -44.44 -26.13 -25.98
C VAL A 414 -44.15 -27.48 -26.68
N LEU A 415 -44.65 -28.61 -26.10
CA LEU A 415 -44.55 -29.97 -26.70
C LEU A 415 -45.90 -30.48 -27.17
#